data_5ccfc2ddf9509df719f38dceebfa9ee6
#
_entry.id   5ccfc2ddf9509df719f38dceebfa9ee6
#
_cell.length_a   1.000
_cell.length_b   1.000
_cell.length_c   1.000
_cell.angle_alpha   90.00
_cell.angle_beta   90.00
_cell.angle_gamma   90.00
#
_symmetry.space_group_name_H-M   'P 1'
#
loop_
_entity.id
_entity.type
_entity.pdbx_description
1 polymer ?
#
loop_
_entity_poly.entity_id
_entity_poly.type
_entity_poly.pdbx_seq_one_letter_code
_entity_poly.pdbx_strand_id
1 'polypeptide(L)'
;SGRSVIVVGPVLKLYQCGLPKEMALELFKPFVMKRLVETNKANNIKSARKMVERAKNEVWDALEIVIKDHPVMLNRAPTLHRLGIQAFEPVLVEGRAIKLHPLVCTAFNADFDGDQMAVHVPLSAEAQAEARFLMLAANNLLKPSDGKPVAVPTQDMVLGSYYLTLVKPGEPGEGKCFRDVSEAIMAYDAGAIGLHSKIKIRMTREVEGELRSQLYETTLGRVIFNDPIPQDLGFVDRSDPENAFKLEVEFLVNKKMLGKIIDKCIKVHGTAVTAEMLDRIKAQGYKYSTQSGITVAVCDATIPPKKAEFLAEAEEKVDKINANFQRGFISNGERSRHVIKVWEDCTKKVSSELTANLDHYNPIYMMVDSRSEEHTSELQSH
;
A
#
# COMPACT_ATOMS: atom_id res chain seq x y z
N SER A 1 -13.10 -0.04 27.56
CA SER A 1 -12.84 0.63 26.29
C SER A 1 -12.02 1.89 26.51
N GLY A 2 -11.19 2.22 25.54
CA GLY A 2 -10.36 3.44 25.51
C GLY A 2 -10.49 4.15 24.18
N ARG A 3 -9.97 5.36 24.07
CA ARG A 3 -9.93 6.13 22.82
C ARG A 3 -8.65 6.95 22.77
N SER A 4 -7.98 6.97 21.61
CA SER A 4 -6.80 7.80 21.38
C SER A 4 -6.66 8.16 19.89
N VAL A 5 -5.78 9.10 19.62
CA VAL A 5 -5.35 9.46 18.26
C VAL A 5 -4.59 8.29 17.64
N ILE A 6 -4.70 8.14 16.34
CA ILE A 6 -3.97 7.13 15.58
C ILE A 6 -2.77 7.73 14.85
N VAL A 7 -1.72 6.93 14.72
CA VAL A 7 -0.54 7.24 13.92
C VAL A 7 -0.13 6.01 13.10
N VAL A 8 0.63 6.22 12.05
CA VAL A 8 1.09 5.12 11.20
C VAL A 8 2.05 4.18 11.94
N GLY A 9 1.85 2.87 11.75
CA GLY A 9 2.72 1.82 12.28
C GLY A 9 3.30 0.96 11.15
N PRO A 10 4.32 1.43 10.40
CA PRO A 10 4.84 0.73 9.22
C PRO A 10 5.53 -0.60 9.53
N VAL A 11 6.03 -0.79 10.75
CA VAL A 11 6.68 -2.04 11.20
C VAL A 11 5.70 -3.12 11.65
N LEU A 12 4.43 -2.78 11.89
CA LEU A 12 3.41 -3.73 12.33
C LEU A 12 3.11 -4.76 11.24
N LYS A 13 2.75 -5.97 11.67
CA LYS A 13 2.12 -6.96 10.79
C LYS A 13 0.64 -6.64 10.60
N LEU A 14 0.04 -7.15 9.52
CA LEU A 14 -1.34 -6.85 9.16
C LEU A 14 -2.36 -7.17 10.27
N TYR A 15 -2.08 -8.18 11.08
CA TYR A 15 -2.91 -8.60 12.21
C TYR A 15 -2.59 -7.88 13.51
N GLN A 16 -1.60 -6.97 13.55
CA GLN A 16 -1.14 -6.28 14.75
C GLN A 16 -1.59 -4.82 14.80
N CYS A 17 -1.80 -4.33 16.02
CA CYS A 17 -1.92 -2.90 16.30
C CYS A 17 -0.98 -2.50 17.43
N GLY A 18 -0.46 -1.28 17.40
CA GLY A 18 0.35 -0.73 18.48
C GLY A 18 -0.53 -0.06 19.53
N LEU A 19 -0.57 -0.61 20.74
CA LEU A 19 -1.35 -0.06 21.84
C LEU A 19 -0.42 0.64 22.83
N PRO A 20 -0.67 1.92 23.19
CA PRO A 20 0.09 2.63 24.21
C PRO A 20 0.13 1.86 25.54
N LYS A 21 1.30 1.73 26.14
CA LYS A 21 1.50 0.97 27.38
C LYS A 21 0.55 1.40 28.51
N GLU A 22 0.40 2.70 28.72
CA GLU A 22 -0.48 3.23 29.76
C GLU A 22 -1.96 2.89 29.49
N MET A 23 -2.40 3.00 28.24
CA MET A 23 -3.76 2.61 27.84
C MET A 23 -3.97 1.10 27.99
N ALA A 24 -3.01 0.29 27.58
CA ALA A 24 -3.07 -1.16 27.71
C ALA A 24 -3.19 -1.58 29.19
N LEU A 25 -2.44 -0.95 30.09
CA LEU A 25 -2.51 -1.23 31.51
C LEU A 25 -3.89 -0.96 32.09
N GLU A 26 -4.52 0.14 31.72
CA GLU A 26 -5.88 0.45 32.19
C GLU A 26 -6.94 -0.48 31.56
N LEU A 27 -6.83 -0.80 30.28
CA LEU A 27 -7.77 -1.70 29.59
C LEU A 27 -7.69 -3.14 30.12
N PHE A 28 -6.49 -3.65 30.37
CA PHE A 28 -6.24 -5.01 30.81
C PHE A 28 -6.10 -5.13 32.34
N LYS A 29 -6.36 -4.08 33.09
CA LYS A 29 -6.20 -4.02 34.55
C LYS A 29 -6.80 -5.21 35.31
N PRO A 30 -8.03 -5.69 35.03
CA PRO A 30 -8.59 -6.86 35.68
C PRO A 30 -7.78 -8.13 35.43
N PHE A 31 -7.33 -8.33 34.20
CA PHE A 31 -6.55 -9.50 33.80
C PHE A 31 -5.14 -9.49 34.43
N VAL A 32 -4.50 -8.32 34.48
CA VAL A 32 -3.19 -8.12 35.10
C VAL A 32 -3.28 -8.38 36.61
N MET A 33 -4.30 -7.84 37.27
CA MET A 33 -4.51 -8.09 38.72
C MET A 33 -4.72 -9.58 38.98
N LYS A 34 -5.53 -10.27 38.19
CA LYS A 34 -5.73 -11.72 38.27
C LYS A 34 -4.40 -12.46 38.14
N ARG A 35 -3.62 -12.13 37.12
CA ARG A 35 -2.31 -12.76 36.88
C ARG A 35 -1.31 -12.55 37.98
N LEU A 36 -1.25 -11.34 38.59
CA LEU A 36 -0.37 -11.06 39.73
C LEU A 36 -0.71 -11.88 40.97
N VAL A 37 -1.99 -12.16 41.21
CA VAL A 37 -2.45 -13.01 42.30
C VAL A 37 -2.14 -14.47 42.00
N GLU A 38 -2.41 -14.97 40.83
CA GLU A 38 -2.14 -16.36 40.41
C GLU A 38 -0.65 -16.70 40.46
N THR A 39 0.23 -15.74 40.16
CA THR A 39 1.68 -15.91 40.18
C THR A 39 2.28 -15.64 41.56
N ASN A 40 1.48 -15.46 42.59
CA ASN A 40 1.88 -15.16 43.99
C ASN A 40 2.77 -13.89 44.14
N LYS A 41 2.78 -13.00 43.12
CA LYS A 41 3.43 -11.69 43.20
C LYS A 41 2.64 -10.69 44.05
N ALA A 42 1.34 -10.93 44.20
CA ALA A 42 0.45 -10.19 45.07
C ALA A 42 -0.36 -11.15 45.94
N ASN A 43 -0.47 -10.86 47.26
CA ASN A 43 -1.17 -11.72 48.20
C ASN A 43 -2.70 -11.69 48.06
N ASN A 44 -3.24 -10.61 47.52
CA ASN A 44 -4.67 -10.43 47.29
C ASN A 44 -4.93 -9.33 46.22
N ILE A 45 -6.17 -9.21 45.78
CA ILE A 45 -6.61 -8.26 44.77
C ILE A 45 -6.30 -6.81 45.20
N LYS A 46 -6.43 -6.48 46.49
CA LYS A 46 -6.15 -5.13 46.99
C LYS A 46 -4.66 -4.79 46.91
N SER A 47 -3.78 -5.74 47.15
CA SER A 47 -2.34 -5.59 46.96
C SER A 47 -1.98 -5.48 45.50
N ALA A 48 -2.57 -6.33 44.64
CA ALA A 48 -2.38 -6.27 43.18
C ALA A 48 -2.79 -4.90 42.58
N ARG A 49 -3.93 -4.35 43.04
CA ARG A 49 -4.39 -3.03 42.63
C ARG A 49 -3.39 -1.92 42.98
N LYS A 50 -2.84 -1.94 44.21
CA LYS A 50 -1.80 -0.99 44.63
C LYS A 50 -0.51 -1.12 43.81
N MET A 51 -0.15 -2.35 43.41
CA MET A 51 1.02 -2.58 42.54
C MET A 51 0.79 -1.99 41.15
N VAL A 52 -0.41 -2.18 40.58
CA VAL A 52 -0.78 -1.61 39.27
C VAL A 52 -0.79 -0.07 39.32
N GLU A 53 -1.37 0.54 40.36
CA GLU A 53 -1.39 1.99 40.56
C GLU A 53 0.02 2.60 40.70
N ARG A 54 0.98 1.83 41.20
CA ARG A 54 2.39 2.24 41.33
C ARG A 54 3.25 1.85 40.12
N ALA A 55 2.66 1.23 39.08
CA ALA A 55 3.31 0.77 37.86
C ALA A 55 4.67 0.06 38.11
N LYS A 56 4.69 -0.92 39.07
CA LYS A 56 5.90 -1.68 39.36
C LYS A 56 6.34 -2.53 38.16
N ASN A 57 7.62 -2.90 38.11
CA ASN A 57 8.18 -3.68 36.99
C ASN A 57 7.44 -5.02 36.76
N GLU A 58 7.05 -5.71 37.86
CA GLU A 58 6.30 -6.97 37.78
C GLU A 58 4.92 -6.83 37.11
N VAL A 59 4.37 -5.59 37.09
CA VAL A 59 3.10 -5.28 36.44
C VAL A 59 3.27 -5.27 34.92
N TRP A 60 4.37 -4.73 34.42
CA TRP A 60 4.68 -4.71 33.01
C TRP A 60 4.94 -6.10 32.43
N ASP A 61 5.68 -6.94 33.19
CA ASP A 61 5.88 -8.35 32.81
C ASP A 61 4.54 -9.11 32.75
N ALA A 62 3.66 -8.88 33.74
CA ALA A 62 2.34 -9.49 33.78
C ALA A 62 1.46 -8.98 32.61
N LEU A 63 1.53 -7.70 32.27
CA LEU A 63 0.81 -7.10 31.14
C LEU A 63 1.24 -7.71 29.81
N GLU A 64 2.53 -7.87 29.59
CA GLU A 64 3.07 -8.47 28.36
C GLU A 64 2.56 -9.91 28.16
N ILE A 65 2.50 -10.70 29.22
CA ILE A 65 1.98 -12.06 29.18
C ILE A 65 0.47 -12.07 28.92
N VAL A 66 -0.29 -11.17 29.55
CA VAL A 66 -1.75 -11.10 29.43
C VAL A 66 -2.20 -10.64 28.04
N ILE A 67 -1.46 -9.72 27.44
CA ILE A 67 -1.75 -9.19 26.09
C ILE A 67 -1.52 -10.24 25.01
N LYS A 68 -0.54 -11.11 25.22
CA LYS A 68 -0.24 -12.18 24.28
C LYS A 68 -1.49 -13.05 24.10
N ASP A 69 -1.86 -13.27 22.84
CA ASP A 69 -3.04 -14.05 22.48
C ASP A 69 -4.41 -13.47 22.89
N HIS A 70 -4.48 -12.22 23.32
CA HIS A 70 -5.73 -11.55 23.66
C HIS A 70 -6.04 -10.45 22.63
N PRO A 71 -6.92 -10.70 21.64
CA PRO A 71 -7.23 -9.73 20.61
C PRO A 71 -7.98 -8.52 21.18
N VAL A 72 -7.74 -7.35 20.58
CA VAL A 72 -8.51 -6.13 20.83
C VAL A 72 -9.24 -5.72 19.58
N MET A 73 -10.37 -5.04 19.71
CA MET A 73 -11.10 -4.49 18.58
C MET A 73 -10.87 -2.99 18.46
N LEU A 74 -10.52 -2.53 17.27
CA LEU A 74 -10.43 -1.12 16.93
C LEU A 74 -11.67 -0.70 16.14
N ASN A 75 -12.20 0.48 16.46
CA ASN A 75 -13.33 1.08 15.77
C ASN A 75 -13.04 2.54 15.44
N ARG A 76 -13.35 2.95 14.21
CA ARG A 76 -13.40 4.36 13.81
C ARG A 76 -14.85 4.77 13.52
N ALA A 77 -15.32 5.81 14.16
CA ALA A 77 -16.60 6.42 13.86
C ALA A 77 -16.47 7.42 12.68
N PRO A 78 -17.48 7.49 11.76
CA PRO A 78 -18.69 6.67 11.73
C PRO A 78 -18.44 5.26 11.20
N THR A 79 -19.10 4.25 11.79
CA THR A 79 -19.00 2.87 11.32
C THR A 79 -20.00 2.64 10.19
N LEU A 80 -19.55 2.80 8.95
CA LEU A 80 -20.40 2.72 7.77
C LEU A 80 -20.64 1.28 7.28
N HIS A 81 -19.72 0.38 7.57
CA HIS A 81 -19.78 -1.04 7.19
C HIS A 81 -19.01 -1.90 8.20
N ARG A 82 -19.15 -3.23 8.08
CA ARG A 82 -18.58 -4.18 9.06
C ARG A 82 -17.07 -4.06 9.26
N LEU A 83 -16.29 -3.62 8.25
CA LEU A 83 -14.84 -3.44 8.34
C LEU A 83 -14.43 -2.18 9.11
N GLY A 84 -15.38 -1.34 9.52
CA GLY A 84 -15.17 -0.23 10.45
C GLY A 84 -14.90 -0.68 11.89
N ILE A 85 -15.05 -1.99 12.16
CA ILE A 85 -14.64 -2.64 13.41
C ILE A 85 -13.84 -3.87 13.03
N GLN A 86 -12.56 -3.92 13.41
CA GLN A 86 -11.69 -5.07 13.14
C GLN A 86 -10.90 -5.42 14.41
N ALA A 87 -10.56 -6.69 14.54
CA ALA A 87 -9.74 -7.19 15.64
C ALA A 87 -8.25 -7.21 15.24
N PHE A 88 -7.40 -6.98 16.23
CA PHE A 88 -5.95 -6.99 16.10
C PHE A 88 -5.31 -7.63 17.34
N GLU A 89 -4.14 -8.19 17.16
CA GLU A 89 -3.27 -8.56 18.25
C GLU A 89 -2.49 -7.32 18.73
N PRO A 90 -2.65 -6.89 20.00
CA PRO A 90 -1.99 -5.70 20.49
C PRO A 90 -0.50 -5.94 20.72
N VAL A 91 0.31 -4.96 20.32
CA VAL A 91 1.73 -4.85 20.62
C VAL A 91 1.94 -3.57 21.43
N LEU A 92 2.65 -3.65 22.54
CA LEU A 92 2.92 -2.48 23.37
C LEU A 92 3.86 -1.51 22.67
N VAL A 93 3.48 -0.25 22.66
CA VAL A 93 4.26 0.83 22.07
C VAL A 93 4.43 1.99 23.04
N GLU A 94 5.54 2.71 22.89
CA GLU A 94 5.76 3.95 23.62
C GLU A 94 4.93 5.10 23.03
N GLY A 95 4.65 6.11 23.84
CA GLY A 95 3.83 7.26 23.46
C GLY A 95 2.36 7.09 23.86
N ARG A 96 1.49 7.96 23.32
CA ARG A 96 0.07 8.01 23.69
C ARG A 96 -0.86 7.73 22.53
N ALA A 97 -0.32 7.60 21.31
CA ALA A 97 -1.08 7.33 20.11
C ALA A 97 -1.11 5.84 19.77
N ILE A 98 -2.25 5.37 19.27
CA ILE A 98 -2.41 4.01 18.76
C ILE A 98 -1.68 3.94 17.41
N LYS A 99 -0.81 2.93 17.22
CA LYS A 99 -0.21 2.67 15.91
C LYS A 99 -1.09 1.74 15.10
N LEU A 100 -1.46 2.20 13.90
CA LEU A 100 -2.32 1.47 12.98
C LEU A 100 -1.51 1.01 11.76
N HIS A 101 -1.79 -0.20 11.31
CA HIS A 101 -1.17 -0.73 10.09
C HIS A 101 -1.69 0.04 8.86
N PRO A 102 -0.82 0.52 7.96
CA PRO A 102 -1.24 1.39 6.86
C PRO A 102 -2.24 0.75 5.88
N LEU A 103 -2.17 -0.55 5.65
CA LEU A 103 -3.08 -1.23 4.71
C LEU A 103 -4.54 -1.34 5.20
N VAL A 104 -4.81 -1.17 6.49
CA VAL A 104 -6.18 -1.19 7.01
C VAL A 104 -6.85 0.19 7.02
N CYS A 105 -6.10 1.26 6.75
CA CYS A 105 -6.64 2.63 6.72
C CYS A 105 -7.78 2.77 5.73
N THR A 106 -7.69 2.15 4.56
CA THR A 106 -8.76 2.17 3.54
C THR A 106 -10.05 1.54 4.06
N ALA A 107 -9.96 0.44 4.83
CA ALA A 107 -11.12 -0.23 5.40
C ALA A 107 -11.81 0.62 6.48
N PHE A 108 -11.04 1.32 7.30
CA PHE A 108 -11.54 2.25 8.32
C PHE A 108 -11.92 3.63 7.76
N ASN A 109 -11.55 3.92 6.51
CA ASN A 109 -11.57 5.28 5.97
C ASN A 109 -10.87 6.26 6.91
N ALA A 110 -9.68 5.86 7.40
CA ALA A 110 -8.90 6.58 8.40
C ALA A 110 -7.68 7.24 7.75
N ASP A 111 -7.38 8.45 8.22
CA ASP A 111 -6.15 9.18 7.91
C ASP A 111 -5.43 9.60 9.21
N PHE A 112 -4.24 10.14 9.08
CA PHE A 112 -3.40 10.47 10.23
C PHE A 112 -3.31 11.99 10.49
N ASP A 113 -4.37 12.70 10.17
CA ASP A 113 -4.52 14.16 10.35
C ASP A 113 -5.05 14.56 11.74
N GLY A 114 -5.27 13.63 12.64
CA GLY A 114 -5.85 13.83 13.97
C GLY A 114 -7.00 12.86 14.26
N ASP A 115 -7.28 11.92 13.38
CA ASP A 115 -8.28 10.89 13.58
C ASP A 115 -8.05 10.11 14.88
N GLN A 116 -9.15 9.75 15.53
CA GLN A 116 -9.16 8.95 16.75
C GLN A 116 -9.89 7.63 16.51
N MET A 117 -9.43 6.59 17.21
CA MET A 117 -10.09 5.29 17.23
C MET A 117 -10.40 4.84 18.65
N ALA A 118 -11.51 4.13 18.79
CA ALA A 118 -11.89 3.46 20.02
C ALA A 118 -11.27 2.06 20.06
N VAL A 119 -10.84 1.65 21.26
CA VAL A 119 -10.33 0.31 21.54
C VAL A 119 -11.29 -0.41 22.47
N HIS A 120 -11.67 -1.63 22.10
CA HIS A 120 -12.53 -2.50 22.91
C HIS A 120 -11.82 -3.81 23.20
N VAL A 121 -11.90 -4.28 24.44
CA VAL A 121 -11.32 -5.55 24.88
C VAL A 121 -12.44 -6.57 25.08
N PRO A 122 -12.49 -7.67 24.29
CA PRO A 122 -13.42 -8.76 24.52
C PRO A 122 -13.10 -9.46 25.86
N LEU A 123 -14.11 -9.68 26.69
CA LEU A 123 -13.92 -10.18 28.05
C LEU A 123 -14.08 -11.69 28.15
N SER A 124 -15.08 -12.28 27.48
CA SER A 124 -15.34 -13.72 27.52
C SER A 124 -14.48 -14.48 26.52
N ALA A 125 -14.30 -15.77 26.75
CA ALA A 125 -13.55 -16.65 25.84
C ALA A 125 -14.21 -16.75 24.47
N GLU A 126 -15.55 -16.78 24.44
CA GLU A 126 -16.35 -16.82 23.22
C GLU A 126 -16.15 -15.53 22.40
N ALA A 127 -16.23 -14.36 23.05
CA ALA A 127 -16.01 -13.09 22.39
C ALA A 127 -14.57 -12.94 21.85
N GLN A 128 -13.57 -13.46 22.57
CA GLN A 128 -12.19 -13.51 22.11
C GLN A 128 -12.01 -14.43 20.91
N ALA A 129 -12.69 -15.59 20.92
CA ALA A 129 -12.69 -16.53 19.79
C ALA A 129 -13.33 -15.91 18.55
N GLU A 130 -14.50 -15.26 18.67
CA GLU A 130 -15.13 -14.54 17.56
C GLU A 130 -14.25 -13.42 17.01
N ALA A 131 -13.65 -12.63 17.91
CA ALA A 131 -12.71 -11.56 17.51
C ALA A 131 -11.54 -12.13 16.70
N ARG A 132 -10.97 -13.27 17.12
CA ARG A 132 -9.82 -13.89 16.46
C ARG A 132 -10.18 -14.56 15.14
N PHE A 133 -11.26 -15.33 15.08
CA PHE A 133 -11.60 -16.14 13.90
C PHE A 133 -12.37 -15.35 12.84
N LEU A 134 -13.27 -14.45 13.26
CA LEU A 134 -14.15 -13.73 12.33
C LEU A 134 -13.73 -12.29 12.07
N MET A 135 -13.17 -11.58 13.05
CA MET A 135 -12.95 -10.15 12.99
C MET A 135 -11.49 -9.73 12.77
N LEU A 136 -10.54 -10.66 12.83
CA LEU A 136 -9.12 -10.35 12.65
C LEU A 136 -8.89 -9.69 11.28
N ALA A 137 -8.11 -8.62 11.24
CA ALA A 137 -7.86 -7.85 10.01
C ALA A 137 -7.27 -8.70 8.88
N ALA A 138 -6.38 -9.65 9.21
CA ALA A 138 -5.81 -10.58 8.24
C ALA A 138 -6.84 -11.51 7.56
N ASN A 139 -7.99 -11.76 8.19
CA ASN A 139 -9.07 -12.59 7.65
C ASN A 139 -10.08 -11.78 6.83
N ASN A 140 -10.06 -10.45 6.93
CA ASN A 140 -11.03 -9.55 6.31
C ASN A 140 -10.39 -8.71 5.20
N LEU A 141 -9.75 -9.36 4.24
CA LEU A 141 -9.06 -8.72 3.13
C LEU A 141 -9.99 -8.31 1.97
N LEU A 142 -11.23 -8.80 1.94
CA LEU A 142 -12.18 -8.58 0.85
C LEU A 142 -13.30 -7.63 1.26
N LYS A 143 -13.68 -6.73 0.34
CA LYS A 143 -14.87 -5.88 0.50
C LYS A 143 -16.13 -6.72 0.44
N PRO A 144 -17.09 -6.54 1.36
CA PRO A 144 -18.35 -7.26 1.31
C PRO A 144 -19.26 -6.83 0.15
N SER A 145 -19.03 -5.66 -0.45
CA SER A 145 -19.88 -5.11 -1.53
C SER A 145 -19.61 -5.77 -2.88
N ASP A 146 -18.34 -5.97 -3.25
CA ASP A 146 -17.94 -6.41 -4.59
C ASP A 146 -16.91 -7.56 -4.59
N GLY A 147 -16.53 -8.04 -3.40
CA GLY A 147 -15.57 -9.12 -3.24
C GLY A 147 -14.15 -8.79 -3.68
N LYS A 148 -13.84 -7.52 -3.97
CA LYS A 148 -12.48 -7.11 -4.32
C LYS A 148 -11.62 -6.89 -3.07
N PRO A 149 -10.27 -6.98 -3.19
CA PRO A 149 -9.38 -6.67 -2.08
C PRO A 149 -9.58 -5.25 -1.55
N VAL A 150 -9.66 -5.12 -0.23
CA VAL A 150 -9.71 -3.82 0.46
C VAL A 150 -8.33 -3.37 0.91
N ALA A 151 -7.49 -4.30 1.35
CA ALA A 151 -6.13 -4.06 1.78
C ALA A 151 -5.19 -4.02 0.55
N VAL A 152 -5.17 -2.90 -0.15
CA VAL A 152 -4.30 -2.67 -1.31
C VAL A 152 -3.27 -1.61 -0.95
N PRO A 153 -1.99 -1.79 -1.31
CA PRO A 153 -0.97 -0.77 -1.13
C PRO A 153 -1.38 0.57 -1.75
N THR A 154 -1.02 1.66 -1.09
CA THR A 154 -1.31 3.04 -1.51
C THR A 154 -0.06 3.91 -1.37
N GLN A 155 -0.09 5.10 -1.98
CA GLN A 155 0.95 6.14 -1.83
C GLN A 155 2.38 5.59 -2.04
N ASP A 156 3.28 5.78 -1.10
CA ASP A 156 4.69 5.39 -1.19
C ASP A 156 4.91 3.89 -1.43
N MET A 157 3.99 3.04 -0.97
CA MET A 157 4.08 1.60 -1.23
C MET A 157 3.88 1.27 -2.72
N VAL A 158 2.98 2.00 -3.38
CA VAL A 158 2.76 1.86 -4.83
C VAL A 158 3.95 2.43 -5.59
N LEU A 159 4.42 3.62 -5.20
CA LEU A 159 5.55 4.28 -5.86
C LEU A 159 6.83 3.44 -5.78
N GLY A 160 7.12 2.85 -4.61
CA GLY A 160 8.27 1.94 -4.45
C GLY A 160 8.14 0.66 -5.27
N SER A 161 6.94 0.07 -5.36
CA SER A 161 6.67 -1.11 -6.20
C SER A 161 6.79 -0.78 -7.68
N TYR A 162 6.30 0.39 -8.10
CA TYR A 162 6.45 0.91 -9.46
C TYR A 162 7.91 1.10 -9.81
N TYR A 163 8.68 1.76 -8.93
CA TYR A 163 10.11 1.99 -9.12
C TYR A 163 10.89 0.68 -9.26
N LEU A 164 10.60 -0.35 -8.45
CA LEU A 164 11.25 -1.66 -8.56
C LEU A 164 11.00 -2.35 -9.90
N THR A 165 9.84 -2.17 -10.50
CA THR A 165 9.44 -2.87 -11.73
C THR A 165 9.72 -2.07 -13.01
N LEU A 166 10.23 -0.84 -12.86
CA LEU A 166 10.63 0.01 -13.97
C LEU A 166 11.84 -0.60 -14.72
N VAL A 167 11.89 -0.39 -16.03
CA VAL A 167 13.03 -0.77 -16.88
C VAL A 167 13.60 0.49 -17.49
N LYS A 168 14.89 0.74 -17.30
CA LYS A 168 15.56 1.92 -17.85
C LYS A 168 16.76 1.47 -18.71
N PRO A 169 16.68 1.67 -20.04
CA PRO A 169 17.80 1.36 -20.91
C PRO A 169 18.95 2.31 -20.68
N GLY A 170 20.19 1.84 -20.89
CA GLY A 170 21.40 2.65 -20.75
C GLY A 170 21.90 2.80 -19.31
N GLU A 171 21.35 2.10 -18.34
CA GLU A 171 21.94 2.05 -16.99
C GLU A 171 23.21 1.19 -16.93
N PRO A 172 24.11 1.45 -15.96
CA PRO A 172 25.35 0.68 -15.81
C PRO A 172 25.09 -0.81 -15.70
N GLY A 173 25.92 -1.62 -16.39
CA GLY A 173 25.88 -3.07 -16.29
C GLY A 173 24.84 -3.77 -17.14
N GLU A 174 24.20 -3.09 -18.09
CA GLU A 174 23.27 -3.72 -19.04
C GLU A 174 23.93 -4.90 -19.78
N GLY A 175 23.21 -6.02 -19.86
CA GLY A 175 23.65 -7.25 -20.54
C GLY A 175 24.58 -8.15 -19.73
N LYS A 176 25.00 -7.77 -18.52
CA LYS A 176 25.83 -8.63 -17.65
C LYS A 176 25.07 -9.88 -17.22
N CYS A 177 25.83 -10.99 -17.06
CA CYS A 177 25.32 -12.27 -16.63
C CYS A 177 25.77 -12.57 -15.19
N PHE A 178 24.84 -13.08 -14.38
CA PHE A 178 25.07 -13.42 -12.99
C PHE A 178 24.71 -14.89 -12.74
N ARG A 179 25.48 -15.51 -11.85
CA ARG A 179 25.28 -16.91 -11.44
C ARG A 179 23.97 -17.11 -10.68
N ASP A 180 23.65 -16.16 -9.79
CA ASP A 180 22.46 -16.20 -8.95
C ASP A 180 22.01 -14.78 -8.56
N VAL A 181 20.90 -14.68 -7.85
CA VAL A 181 20.35 -13.41 -7.39
C VAL A 181 21.26 -12.73 -6.37
N SER A 182 21.94 -13.50 -5.52
CA SER A 182 22.83 -12.97 -4.49
C SER A 182 24.04 -12.25 -5.10
N GLU A 183 24.63 -12.83 -6.14
CA GLU A 183 25.72 -12.20 -6.88
C GLU A 183 25.26 -10.90 -7.56
N ALA A 184 24.06 -10.88 -8.13
CA ALA A 184 23.48 -9.67 -8.71
C ALA A 184 23.24 -8.57 -7.66
N ILE A 185 22.78 -8.92 -6.45
CA ILE A 185 22.61 -7.97 -5.34
C ILE A 185 23.97 -7.40 -4.91
N MET A 186 25.01 -8.24 -4.76
CA MET A 186 26.36 -7.80 -4.44
C MET A 186 26.91 -6.84 -5.50
N ALA A 187 26.64 -7.12 -6.78
CA ALA A 187 27.05 -6.25 -7.88
C ALA A 187 26.32 -4.91 -7.86
N TYR A 188 25.07 -4.90 -7.45
CA TYR A 188 24.28 -3.67 -7.24
C TYR A 188 24.85 -2.86 -6.06
N ASP A 189 25.11 -3.49 -4.93
CA ASP A 189 25.68 -2.83 -3.75
C ASP A 189 27.07 -2.25 -4.04
N ALA A 190 27.82 -2.91 -4.93
CA ALA A 190 29.10 -2.40 -5.42
C ALA A 190 28.98 -1.30 -6.51
N GLY A 191 27.77 -0.93 -6.92
CA GLY A 191 27.53 0.05 -7.97
C GLY A 191 27.89 -0.42 -9.39
N ALA A 192 28.10 -1.74 -9.58
CA ALA A 192 28.48 -2.30 -10.88
C ALA A 192 27.30 -2.49 -11.85
N ILE A 193 26.08 -2.50 -11.32
CA ILE A 193 24.81 -2.57 -12.09
C ILE A 193 23.78 -1.61 -11.51
N GLY A 194 22.86 -1.14 -12.36
CA GLY A 194 21.67 -0.40 -11.96
C GLY A 194 20.52 -1.31 -11.55
N LEU A 195 19.55 -0.79 -10.79
CA LEU A 195 18.36 -1.53 -10.37
C LEU A 195 17.45 -1.87 -11.54
N HIS A 196 17.42 -0.99 -12.56
CA HIS A 196 16.53 -1.04 -13.72
C HIS A 196 17.22 -1.56 -15.00
N SER A 197 18.53 -1.82 -14.92
CA SER A 197 19.30 -2.35 -16.05
C SER A 197 18.85 -3.77 -16.40
N LYS A 198 18.78 -4.08 -17.70
CA LYS A 198 18.51 -5.43 -18.19
C LYS A 198 19.74 -6.30 -17.98
N ILE A 199 19.62 -7.32 -17.18
CA ILE A 199 20.67 -8.27 -16.83
C ILE A 199 20.19 -9.70 -17.08
N LYS A 200 21.12 -10.64 -17.13
CA LYS A 200 20.83 -12.07 -17.27
C LYS A 200 21.20 -12.77 -15.97
N ILE A 201 20.24 -13.45 -15.37
CA ILE A 201 20.43 -14.20 -14.12
C ILE A 201 20.14 -15.66 -14.39
N ARG A 202 20.97 -16.55 -13.87
CA ARG A 202 20.70 -17.99 -13.90
C ARG A 202 19.62 -18.30 -12.87
N MET A 203 18.46 -18.71 -13.37
CA MET A 203 17.36 -19.20 -12.55
C MET A 203 17.36 -20.73 -12.56
N THR A 204 17.23 -21.33 -11.37
CA THR A 204 17.12 -22.79 -11.22
C THR A 204 15.72 -23.09 -10.69
N ARG A 205 14.99 -23.93 -11.40
CA ARG A 205 13.64 -24.39 -11.01
C ARG A 205 13.48 -25.87 -11.30
N GLU A 206 12.62 -26.51 -10.55
CA GLU A 206 12.16 -27.86 -10.82
C GLU A 206 11.12 -27.82 -11.94
N VAL A 207 11.42 -28.49 -13.06
CA VAL A 207 10.57 -28.63 -14.23
C VAL A 207 10.45 -30.10 -14.52
N GLU A 208 9.24 -30.65 -14.51
CA GLU A 208 8.97 -32.10 -14.76
C GLU A 208 9.73 -33.06 -13.82
N GLY A 209 10.01 -32.64 -12.57
CA GLY A 209 10.76 -33.44 -11.59
C GLY A 209 12.28 -33.38 -11.73
N GLU A 210 12.81 -32.59 -12.67
CA GLU A 210 14.24 -32.35 -12.85
C GLU A 210 14.59 -30.89 -12.52
N LEU A 211 15.73 -30.71 -11.82
CA LEU A 211 16.29 -29.36 -11.59
C LEU A 211 16.93 -28.88 -12.90
N ARG A 212 16.25 -27.93 -13.55
CA ARG A 212 16.78 -27.25 -14.74
C ARG A 212 17.23 -25.86 -14.40
N SER A 213 18.28 -25.37 -15.04
CA SER A 213 18.76 -24.00 -14.89
C SER A 213 18.89 -23.33 -16.26
N GLN A 214 18.40 -22.10 -16.33
CA GLN A 214 18.45 -21.30 -17.56
C GLN A 214 18.84 -19.87 -17.23
N LEU A 215 19.55 -19.21 -18.17
CA LEU A 215 19.77 -17.77 -18.11
C LEU A 215 18.49 -17.06 -18.53
N TYR A 216 17.99 -16.23 -17.64
CA TYR A 216 16.77 -15.45 -17.83
C TYR A 216 17.08 -13.96 -17.84
N GLU A 217 16.56 -13.23 -18.85
CA GLU A 217 16.76 -11.79 -18.98
C GLU A 217 15.68 -11.03 -18.23
N THR A 218 16.08 -10.23 -17.26
CA THR A 218 15.21 -9.42 -16.42
C THR A 218 15.96 -8.24 -15.82
N THR A 219 15.34 -7.50 -14.90
CA THR A 219 16.01 -6.49 -14.10
C THR A 219 16.12 -6.95 -12.65
N LEU A 220 17.15 -6.48 -11.93
CA LEU A 220 17.31 -6.81 -10.51
C LEU A 220 16.09 -6.37 -9.69
N GLY A 221 15.52 -5.20 -9.99
CA GLY A 221 14.33 -4.70 -9.32
C GLY A 221 13.13 -5.64 -9.44
N ARG A 222 12.90 -6.21 -10.63
CA ARG A 222 11.80 -7.18 -10.84
C ARG A 222 12.03 -8.47 -10.07
N VAL A 223 13.27 -8.95 -10.00
CA VAL A 223 13.59 -10.13 -9.18
C VAL A 223 13.29 -9.88 -7.71
N ILE A 224 13.73 -8.75 -7.18
CA ILE A 224 13.45 -8.35 -5.78
C ILE A 224 11.95 -8.23 -5.54
N PHE A 225 11.20 -7.63 -6.48
CA PHE A 225 9.75 -7.47 -6.34
C PHE A 225 9.02 -8.82 -6.37
N ASN A 226 9.49 -9.80 -7.13
CA ASN A 226 8.89 -11.14 -7.20
C ASN A 226 9.23 -12.04 -5.99
N ASP A 227 10.23 -11.68 -5.17
CA ASP A 227 10.63 -12.49 -4.01
C ASP A 227 9.49 -12.77 -3.01
N PRO A 228 8.67 -11.80 -2.59
CA PRO A 228 7.51 -12.05 -1.73
C PRO A 228 6.32 -12.69 -2.45
N ILE A 229 6.29 -12.72 -3.79
CA ILE A 229 5.12 -13.11 -4.57
C ILE A 229 5.20 -14.59 -4.89
N PRO A 230 4.18 -15.41 -4.56
CA PRO A 230 4.09 -16.79 -5.02
C PRO A 230 4.15 -16.87 -6.54
N GLN A 231 4.94 -17.81 -7.07
CA GLN A 231 5.23 -17.89 -8.50
C GLN A 231 4.26 -18.82 -9.26
N ASP A 232 3.02 -18.97 -8.78
CA ASP A 232 1.94 -19.82 -9.29
C ASP A 232 0.59 -19.10 -9.38
N LEU A 233 0.60 -17.77 -9.44
CA LEU A 233 -0.62 -16.96 -9.49
C LEU A 233 -1.35 -17.00 -10.85
N GLY A 234 -0.71 -17.53 -11.90
CA GLY A 234 -1.30 -17.68 -13.23
C GLY A 234 -1.30 -16.41 -14.08
N PHE A 235 -0.34 -15.51 -13.88
CA PHE A 235 -0.03 -14.44 -14.85
C PHE A 235 0.82 -14.97 -15.99
N VAL A 236 1.60 -16.01 -15.73
CA VAL A 236 2.40 -16.73 -16.71
C VAL A 236 1.82 -18.13 -16.89
N ASP A 237 1.55 -18.51 -18.13
CA ASP A 237 1.14 -19.89 -18.44
C ASP A 237 2.34 -20.83 -18.34
N ARG A 238 2.36 -21.63 -17.27
CA ARG A 238 3.43 -22.57 -16.98
C ARG A 238 3.23 -23.96 -17.61
N SER A 239 2.15 -24.15 -18.37
CA SER A 239 1.93 -25.35 -19.16
C SER A 239 2.93 -25.44 -20.32
N ASP A 240 3.48 -24.30 -20.73
CA ASP A 240 4.52 -24.21 -21.74
C ASP A 240 5.90 -24.23 -21.09
N PRO A 241 6.78 -25.21 -21.46
CA PRO A 241 8.13 -25.33 -20.92
C PRO A 241 9.01 -24.09 -21.11
N GLU A 242 8.78 -23.30 -22.16
CA GLU A 242 9.51 -22.05 -22.42
C GLU A 242 9.23 -20.97 -21.36
N ASN A 243 8.08 -21.05 -20.71
CA ASN A 243 7.66 -20.11 -19.68
C ASN A 243 8.08 -20.54 -18.26
N ALA A 244 8.69 -21.70 -18.09
CA ALA A 244 9.00 -22.26 -16.77
C ALA A 244 9.88 -21.34 -15.91
N PHE A 245 10.78 -20.57 -16.54
CA PHE A 245 11.71 -19.66 -15.86
C PHE A 245 11.25 -18.21 -15.78
N LYS A 246 10.17 -17.86 -16.46
CA LYS A 246 9.62 -16.49 -16.40
C LYS A 246 9.17 -16.15 -14.98
N LEU A 247 9.39 -14.89 -14.59
CA LEU A 247 8.86 -14.35 -13.35
C LEU A 247 7.34 -14.15 -13.50
N GLU A 248 6.61 -14.29 -12.40
CA GLU A 248 5.16 -14.11 -12.41
C GLU A 248 4.78 -12.65 -12.73
N VAL A 249 5.56 -11.69 -12.25
CA VAL A 249 5.36 -10.26 -12.52
C VAL A 249 6.52 -9.73 -13.37
N GLU A 250 6.29 -9.57 -14.66
CA GLU A 250 7.25 -9.02 -15.64
C GLU A 250 6.82 -7.66 -16.20
N PHE A 251 5.68 -7.17 -15.78
CA PHE A 251 5.10 -5.91 -16.23
C PHE A 251 5.36 -4.80 -15.20
N LEU A 252 5.17 -3.56 -15.64
CA LEU A 252 5.23 -2.38 -14.78
C LEU A 252 4.06 -2.40 -13.80
N VAL A 253 4.35 -2.28 -12.50
CA VAL A 253 3.37 -2.44 -11.44
C VAL A 253 2.86 -1.09 -10.98
N ASN A 254 1.58 -0.81 -11.25
CA ASN A 254 0.83 0.31 -10.72
C ASN A 254 -0.24 -0.16 -9.70
N LYS A 255 -0.97 0.77 -9.09
CA LYS A 255 -2.03 0.47 -8.10
C LYS A 255 -3.04 -0.56 -8.60
N LYS A 256 -3.45 -0.48 -9.88
CA LYS A 256 -4.39 -1.42 -10.49
C LYS A 256 -3.83 -2.83 -10.62
N MET A 257 -2.54 -2.92 -11.00
CA MET A 257 -1.87 -4.23 -11.12
C MET A 257 -1.62 -4.86 -9.77
N LEU A 258 -1.25 -4.08 -8.74
CA LEU A 258 -1.17 -4.56 -7.35
C LEU A 258 -2.50 -5.16 -6.89
N GLY A 259 -3.62 -4.47 -7.14
CA GLY A 259 -4.94 -5.01 -6.83
C GLY A 259 -5.22 -6.37 -7.50
N LYS A 260 -4.80 -6.55 -8.76
CA LYS A 260 -4.94 -7.84 -9.47
C LYS A 260 -4.05 -8.94 -8.89
N ILE A 261 -2.81 -8.60 -8.51
CA ILE A 261 -1.88 -9.55 -7.89
C ILE A 261 -2.47 -10.06 -6.58
N ILE A 262 -2.97 -9.15 -5.74
CA ILE A 262 -3.58 -9.49 -4.45
C ILE A 262 -4.84 -10.34 -4.64
N ASP A 263 -5.73 -9.96 -5.55
CA ASP A 263 -6.95 -10.73 -5.85
C ASP A 263 -6.64 -12.16 -6.28
N LYS A 264 -5.67 -12.34 -7.18
CA LYS A 264 -5.23 -13.68 -7.59
C LYS A 264 -4.59 -14.47 -6.44
N CYS A 265 -3.76 -13.82 -5.62
CA CYS A 265 -3.14 -14.46 -4.47
C CYS A 265 -4.17 -14.95 -3.45
N ILE A 266 -5.21 -14.15 -3.15
CA ILE A 266 -6.29 -14.56 -2.27
C ILE A 266 -7.04 -15.78 -2.83
N LYS A 267 -7.28 -15.81 -4.15
CA LYS A 267 -8.02 -16.91 -4.80
C LYS A 267 -7.22 -18.22 -4.83
N VAL A 268 -5.91 -18.16 -4.99
CA VAL A 268 -5.05 -19.36 -5.11
C VAL A 268 -4.57 -19.84 -3.75
N HIS A 269 -4.08 -18.94 -2.90
CA HIS A 269 -3.41 -19.28 -1.63
C HIS A 269 -4.20 -18.94 -0.37
N GLY A 270 -5.31 -18.22 -0.50
CA GLY A 270 -6.12 -17.79 0.64
C GLY A 270 -5.56 -16.56 1.37
N THR A 271 -6.21 -16.20 2.49
CA THR A 271 -5.95 -14.94 3.21
C THR A 271 -4.64 -14.91 3.97
N ALA A 272 -4.22 -16.05 4.57
CA ALA A 272 -3.02 -16.10 5.41
C ALA A 272 -1.73 -15.82 4.63
N VAL A 273 -1.53 -16.50 3.51
CA VAL A 273 -0.36 -16.28 2.63
C VAL A 273 -0.40 -14.88 2.02
N THR A 274 -1.59 -14.41 1.65
CA THR A 274 -1.75 -13.04 1.11
C THR A 274 -1.40 -11.98 2.15
N ALA A 275 -1.75 -12.17 3.41
CA ALA A 275 -1.39 -11.23 4.48
C ALA A 275 0.13 -11.13 4.67
N GLU A 276 0.85 -12.25 4.62
CA GLU A 276 2.30 -12.25 4.68
C GLU A 276 2.93 -11.59 3.44
N MET A 277 2.43 -11.90 2.25
CA MET A 277 2.86 -11.25 1.01
C MET A 277 2.65 -9.73 1.07
N LEU A 278 1.51 -9.26 1.56
CA LEU A 278 1.20 -7.84 1.71
C LEU A 278 2.16 -7.13 2.67
N ASP A 279 2.51 -7.76 3.80
CA ASP A 279 3.49 -7.21 4.75
C ASP A 279 4.88 -7.06 4.13
N ARG A 280 5.30 -8.02 3.29
CA ARG A 280 6.58 -7.97 2.58
C ARG A 280 6.55 -6.93 1.45
N ILE A 281 5.48 -6.84 0.67
CA ILE A 281 5.31 -5.80 -0.37
C ILE A 281 5.30 -4.41 0.27
N LYS A 282 4.60 -4.23 1.40
CA LYS A 282 4.62 -2.97 2.16
C LYS A 282 6.05 -2.57 2.54
N ALA A 283 6.80 -3.49 3.13
CA ALA A 283 8.17 -3.22 3.58
C ALA A 283 9.09 -2.88 2.41
N GLN A 284 8.99 -3.61 1.30
CA GLN A 284 9.73 -3.32 0.07
C GLN A 284 9.31 -1.97 -0.53
N GLY A 285 8.00 -1.70 -0.61
CA GLY A 285 7.48 -0.45 -1.15
C GLY A 285 8.05 0.78 -0.42
N TYR A 286 8.00 0.81 0.89
CA TYR A 286 8.59 1.91 1.67
C TYR A 286 10.11 2.00 1.53
N LYS A 287 10.81 0.87 1.58
CA LYS A 287 12.27 0.84 1.40
C LYS A 287 12.68 1.44 0.07
N TYR A 288 12.08 0.99 -1.01
CA TYR A 288 12.49 1.41 -2.35
C TYR A 288 11.90 2.76 -2.76
N SER A 289 10.77 3.18 -2.20
CA SER A 289 10.31 4.57 -2.32
C SER A 289 11.30 5.55 -1.69
N THR A 290 11.81 5.23 -0.50
CA THR A 290 12.85 6.05 0.15
C THR A 290 14.16 6.06 -0.64
N GLN A 291 14.61 4.91 -1.14
CA GLN A 291 15.84 4.80 -1.92
C GLN A 291 15.75 5.47 -3.30
N SER A 292 14.56 5.50 -3.91
CA SER A 292 14.36 6.14 -5.21
C SER A 292 14.62 7.64 -5.19
N GLY A 293 14.37 8.29 -4.03
CA GLY A 293 14.52 9.73 -3.88
C GLY A 293 13.62 10.54 -4.82
N ILE A 294 12.51 9.95 -5.30
CA ILE A 294 11.58 10.62 -6.19
C ILE A 294 10.99 11.84 -5.49
N THR A 295 11.19 13.02 -6.08
CA THR A 295 10.71 14.29 -5.59
C THR A 295 10.32 15.18 -6.76
N VAL A 296 9.57 16.26 -6.51
CA VAL A 296 9.11 17.18 -7.55
C VAL A 296 9.87 18.50 -7.46
N ALA A 297 10.45 18.90 -8.58
CA ALA A 297 11.04 20.23 -8.76
C ALA A 297 10.21 21.05 -9.75
N VAL A 298 10.34 22.38 -9.70
CA VAL A 298 9.64 23.28 -10.64
C VAL A 298 10.02 23.00 -12.10
N CYS A 299 11.26 22.58 -12.35
CA CYS A 299 11.74 22.22 -13.69
C CYS A 299 11.12 20.93 -14.27
N ASP A 300 10.55 20.05 -13.39
CA ASP A 300 9.90 18.83 -13.84
C ASP A 300 8.53 19.10 -14.48
N ALA A 301 7.93 20.26 -14.18
CA ALA A 301 6.68 20.72 -14.77
C ALA A 301 6.93 21.30 -16.18
N THR A 302 7.15 20.44 -17.16
CA THR A 302 7.40 20.84 -18.54
C THR A 302 6.12 21.28 -19.23
N ILE A 303 6.20 22.38 -20.00
CA ILE A 303 5.07 22.90 -20.77
C ILE A 303 5.05 22.21 -22.14
N PRO A 304 3.92 21.62 -22.59
CA PRO A 304 3.83 21.02 -23.90
C PRO A 304 4.06 22.08 -25.01
N PRO A 305 4.86 21.78 -26.03
CA PRO A 305 5.21 22.75 -27.06
C PRO A 305 3.99 23.27 -27.85
N LYS A 306 2.99 22.42 -28.08
CA LYS A 306 1.77 22.77 -28.82
C LYS A 306 0.68 23.45 -27.99
N LYS A 307 0.92 23.72 -26.68
CA LYS A 307 -0.07 24.37 -25.82
C LYS A 307 -0.53 25.72 -26.38
N ALA A 308 0.41 26.55 -26.86
CA ALA A 308 0.09 27.86 -27.41
C ALA A 308 -0.81 27.79 -28.66
N GLU A 309 -0.58 26.80 -29.53
CA GLU A 309 -1.38 26.55 -30.74
C GLU A 309 -2.83 26.15 -30.38
N PHE A 310 -2.99 25.23 -29.41
CA PHE A 310 -4.31 24.78 -28.98
C PHE A 310 -5.10 25.88 -28.27
N LEU A 311 -4.45 26.76 -27.51
CA LEU A 311 -5.09 27.91 -26.92
C LEU A 311 -5.55 28.92 -27.99
N ALA A 312 -4.70 29.26 -28.94
CA ALA A 312 -5.07 30.16 -30.03
C ALA A 312 -6.24 29.64 -30.89
N GLU A 313 -6.25 28.33 -31.20
CA GLU A 313 -7.37 27.68 -31.89
C GLU A 313 -8.68 27.74 -31.09
N ALA A 314 -8.61 27.57 -29.77
CA ALA A 314 -9.76 27.65 -28.87
C ALA A 314 -10.29 29.08 -28.79
N GLU A 315 -9.42 30.08 -28.63
CA GLU A 315 -9.79 31.50 -28.61
C GLU A 315 -10.48 31.94 -29.92
N GLU A 316 -9.95 31.55 -31.07
CA GLU A 316 -10.60 31.85 -32.35
C GLU A 316 -12.01 31.26 -32.45
N LYS A 317 -12.22 30.03 -31.93
CA LYS A 317 -13.55 29.41 -31.91
C LYS A 317 -14.49 30.14 -30.95
N VAL A 318 -14.01 30.55 -29.79
CA VAL A 318 -14.79 31.35 -28.79
C VAL A 318 -15.19 32.69 -29.37
N ASP A 319 -14.32 33.38 -30.12
CA ASP A 319 -14.60 34.66 -30.76
C ASP A 319 -15.70 34.52 -31.83
N LYS A 320 -15.66 33.44 -32.62
CA LYS A 320 -16.72 33.12 -33.57
C LYS A 320 -18.07 32.89 -32.90
N ILE A 321 -18.09 32.18 -31.79
CA ILE A 321 -19.29 31.93 -30.97
C ILE A 321 -19.84 33.26 -30.43
N ASN A 322 -18.99 34.10 -29.88
CA ASN A 322 -19.36 35.41 -29.36
C ASN A 322 -19.90 36.34 -30.45
N ALA A 323 -19.28 36.34 -31.63
CA ALA A 323 -19.77 37.11 -32.81
C ALA A 323 -21.16 36.62 -33.25
N ASN A 324 -21.43 35.32 -33.26
CA ASN A 324 -22.74 34.75 -33.57
C ASN A 324 -23.81 35.15 -32.52
N PHE A 325 -23.43 35.21 -31.27
CA PHE A 325 -24.29 35.70 -30.20
C PHE A 325 -24.63 37.20 -30.36
N GLN A 326 -23.64 38.03 -30.68
CA GLN A 326 -23.84 39.45 -30.91
C GLN A 326 -24.76 39.72 -32.13
N ARG A 327 -24.72 38.85 -33.13
CA ARG A 327 -25.59 38.88 -34.33
C ARG A 327 -26.99 38.33 -34.05
N GLY A 328 -27.26 37.82 -32.84
CA GLY A 328 -28.54 37.25 -32.45
C GLY A 328 -28.85 35.87 -32.98
N PHE A 329 -27.88 35.13 -33.55
CA PHE A 329 -28.09 33.78 -34.10
C PHE A 329 -28.22 32.70 -33.01
N ILE A 330 -27.69 32.93 -31.82
CA ILE A 330 -27.71 32.00 -30.72
C ILE A 330 -28.16 32.71 -29.42
N SER A 331 -28.80 31.98 -28.54
CA SER A 331 -29.18 32.46 -27.21
C SER A 331 -27.97 32.49 -26.25
N ASN A 332 -28.07 33.22 -25.13
CA ASN A 332 -27.01 33.28 -24.13
C ASN A 332 -26.72 31.89 -23.51
N GLY A 333 -27.75 31.05 -23.36
CA GLY A 333 -27.57 29.68 -22.85
C GLY A 333 -26.82 28.78 -23.82
N GLU A 334 -27.06 28.94 -25.14
CA GLU A 334 -26.33 28.21 -26.17
C GLU A 334 -24.89 28.69 -26.29
N ARG A 335 -24.66 30.00 -26.25
CA ARG A 335 -23.32 30.59 -26.23
C ARG A 335 -22.50 29.98 -25.08
N SER A 336 -23.04 29.98 -23.85
CA SER A 336 -22.34 29.46 -22.66
C SER A 336 -21.98 27.99 -22.84
N ARG A 337 -22.92 27.14 -23.32
CA ARG A 337 -22.66 25.71 -23.55
C ARG A 337 -21.61 25.49 -24.63
N HIS A 338 -21.63 26.25 -25.73
CA HIS A 338 -20.62 26.12 -26.78
C HIS A 338 -19.23 26.56 -26.32
N VAL A 339 -19.12 27.64 -25.55
CA VAL A 339 -17.83 28.10 -24.99
C VAL A 339 -17.25 27.10 -24.02
N ILE A 340 -18.07 26.55 -23.10
CA ILE A 340 -17.64 25.51 -22.17
C ILE A 340 -17.10 24.31 -22.93
N LYS A 341 -17.84 23.82 -23.94
CA LYS A 341 -17.42 22.69 -24.76
C LYS A 341 -16.09 22.92 -25.46
N VAL A 342 -15.85 24.11 -26.02
CA VAL A 342 -14.57 24.46 -26.67
C VAL A 342 -13.41 24.37 -25.68
N TRP A 343 -13.59 24.89 -24.47
CA TRP A 343 -12.54 24.83 -23.43
C TRP A 343 -12.33 23.44 -22.87
N GLU A 344 -13.38 22.64 -22.71
CA GLU A 344 -13.26 21.21 -22.35
C GLU A 344 -12.47 20.44 -23.39
N ASP A 345 -12.76 20.63 -24.68
CA ASP A 345 -12.03 19.98 -25.78
C ASP A 345 -10.56 20.46 -25.86
N CYS A 346 -10.32 21.75 -25.62
CA CYS A 346 -8.96 22.28 -25.51
C CYS A 346 -8.19 21.68 -24.34
N THR A 347 -8.80 21.61 -23.18
CA THR A 347 -8.20 20.99 -21.97
C THR A 347 -7.84 19.53 -22.24
N LYS A 348 -8.72 18.75 -22.87
CA LYS A 348 -8.44 17.35 -23.25
C LYS A 348 -7.26 17.23 -24.19
N LYS A 349 -7.18 18.10 -25.22
CA LYS A 349 -6.06 18.12 -26.17
C LYS A 349 -4.74 18.45 -25.49
N VAL A 350 -4.72 19.49 -24.64
CA VAL A 350 -3.51 19.88 -23.90
C VAL A 350 -3.08 18.79 -22.92
N SER A 351 -4.02 18.16 -22.22
CA SER A 351 -3.75 17.07 -21.29
C SER A 351 -3.16 15.84 -21.99
N SER A 352 -3.72 15.45 -23.13
CA SER A 352 -3.19 14.33 -23.92
C SER A 352 -1.79 14.60 -24.48
N GLU A 353 -1.54 15.82 -24.96
CA GLU A 353 -0.22 16.23 -25.44
C GLU A 353 0.80 16.30 -24.32
N LEU A 354 0.39 16.78 -23.13
CA LEU A 354 1.25 16.78 -21.93
C LEU A 354 1.70 15.36 -21.60
N THR A 355 0.77 14.42 -21.50
CA THR A 355 1.07 13.02 -21.18
C THR A 355 1.96 12.37 -22.25
N ALA A 356 1.80 12.71 -23.53
CA ALA A 356 2.60 12.16 -24.63
C ALA A 356 4.03 12.72 -24.68
N ASN A 357 4.25 13.97 -24.22
CA ASN A 357 5.55 14.63 -24.27
C ASN A 357 6.35 14.55 -22.98
N LEU A 358 5.73 14.16 -21.84
CA LEU A 358 6.47 13.94 -20.61
C LEU A 358 7.39 12.73 -20.74
N ASP A 359 8.63 12.89 -20.26
CA ASP A 359 9.54 11.76 -20.13
C ASP A 359 8.97 10.75 -19.13
N HIS A 360 8.98 9.47 -19.48
CA HIS A 360 8.53 8.38 -18.61
C HIS A 360 9.30 8.27 -17.29
N TYR A 361 10.51 8.85 -17.22
CA TYR A 361 11.34 8.91 -16.01
C TYR A 361 11.18 10.22 -15.25
N ASN A 362 10.32 11.12 -15.72
CA ASN A 362 9.99 12.33 -14.98
C ASN A 362 9.25 11.96 -13.67
N PRO A 363 9.64 12.52 -12.51
CA PRO A 363 9.00 12.24 -11.23
C PRO A 363 7.47 12.43 -11.25
N ILE A 364 6.99 13.50 -11.89
CA ILE A 364 5.55 13.78 -12.01
C ILE A 364 4.85 12.67 -12.82
N TYR A 365 5.46 12.26 -13.96
CA TYR A 365 4.92 11.17 -14.77
C TYR A 365 4.84 9.86 -13.98
N MET A 366 5.90 9.50 -13.24
CA MET A 366 5.94 8.28 -12.44
C MET A 366 4.86 8.27 -11.35
N MET A 367 4.61 9.41 -10.68
CA MET A 367 3.56 9.53 -9.66
C MET A 367 2.16 9.36 -10.28
N VAL A 368 1.92 9.97 -11.45
CA VAL A 368 0.62 9.89 -12.15
C VAL A 368 0.38 8.49 -12.70
N ASP A 369 1.35 7.88 -13.38
CA ASP A 369 1.22 6.56 -14.01
C ASP A 369 1.11 5.44 -12.96
N SER A 370 1.86 5.53 -11.88
CA SER A 370 1.76 4.60 -10.75
C SER A 370 0.42 4.71 -10.01
N ARG A 371 -0.26 5.86 -10.12
CA ARG A 371 -1.45 6.23 -9.32
C ARG A 371 -1.18 6.18 -7.81
N SER A 372 0.02 6.55 -7.42
CA SER A 372 0.40 6.65 -6.01
C SER A 372 -0.36 7.78 -5.29
N GLU A 373 -0.63 8.88 -6.01
CA GLU A 373 -1.40 10.02 -5.53
C GLU A 373 -2.83 10.02 -6.10
N GLU A 374 -3.84 10.03 -5.24
CA GLU A 374 -5.25 9.97 -5.66
C GLU A 374 -5.72 11.29 -6.28
N HIS A 375 -5.21 12.42 -5.80
CA HIS A 375 -5.58 13.76 -6.30
C HIS A 375 -5.05 14.07 -7.70
N THR A 376 -3.95 13.46 -8.13
CA THR A 376 -3.45 13.64 -9.51
C THR A 376 -4.28 12.90 -10.55
N SER A 377 -5.05 11.88 -10.15
CA SER A 377 -5.97 11.18 -11.06
C SER A 377 -7.26 11.97 -11.33
N GLU A 378 -7.65 12.88 -10.46
CA GLU A 378 -8.81 13.76 -10.69
C GLU A 378 -8.53 14.81 -11.76
N LEU A 379 -7.27 15.23 -11.93
CA LEU A 379 -6.87 16.11 -13.04
C LEU A 379 -6.98 15.44 -14.44
N GLN A 380 -7.12 14.10 -14.50
CA GLN A 380 -7.36 13.36 -15.74
C GLN A 380 -8.85 13.05 -15.98
N SER A 381 -9.72 13.28 -14.99
CA SER A 381 -11.15 12.96 -15.07
C SER A 381 -12.06 14.17 -15.28
N HIS A 382 -11.50 15.38 -15.43
CA HIS A 382 -12.25 16.63 -15.72
C HIS A 382 -11.88 17.24 -17.07
#